data_a3c7983a6c9bb4dfa6e69e2b3577f10c
#
_entry.id   a3c7983a6c9bb4dfa6e69e2b3577f10c
#
_cell.length_a   1.000
_cell.length_b   1.000
_cell.length_c   1.000
_cell.angle_alpha   90.00
_cell.angle_beta   90.00
_cell.angle_gamma   90.00
#
_symmetry.space_group_name_H-M   'P 1'
#
loop_
_entity.id
_entity.type
_entity.pdbx_description
1 polymer ?
#
loop_
_entity_poly.entity_id
_entity_poly.type
_entity_poly.pdbx_seq_one_letter_code
_entity_poly.pdbx_strand_id
1 'polypeptide(L)'
;MRGNLIHTALERLFDLPAQERTIASTKHLFSQAWLELAVIDAPGISALLIDAKLPNEPTRAAEFAEAMVTKIEPLLKTYFVLEDPSRLSPHAREMAVAVEIAEGFSIRGFIDRVDKAPAGQIRIVDYKSGKAPRAGFESSAMFQMRFYALAWWRLTGEIPAMLQLLYLGSNEALRYEPVEQDLLNTEQKILGIRTQIQQAVVEGFHPKPSRLCGWCSYQQLCPQYGGTPPELPPTDSWESTSFETLNLSES
;
A
#
# COMPACT_ATOMS: atom_id res chain seq x y z
N MET A 1 5.53 -7.51 -1.70
CA MET A 1 6.38 -7.55 -2.90
C MET A 1 5.59 -7.80 -4.20
N ARG A 2 4.92 -8.95 -4.42
CA ARG A 2 4.10 -9.20 -5.63
C ARG A 2 3.03 -8.11 -5.85
N GLY A 3 2.39 -7.65 -4.79
CA GLY A 3 1.46 -6.51 -4.84
C GLY A 3 2.13 -5.25 -5.40
N ASN A 4 3.31 -4.89 -4.92
CA ASN A 4 4.01 -3.68 -5.36
C ASN A 4 4.28 -3.69 -6.87
N LEU A 5 4.71 -4.83 -7.45
CA LEU A 5 4.91 -4.95 -8.91
C LEU A 5 3.62 -4.76 -9.71
N ILE A 6 2.48 -5.24 -9.17
CA ILE A 6 1.17 -5.01 -9.79
C ILE A 6 0.81 -3.53 -9.69
N HIS A 7 1.01 -2.88 -8.54
CA HIS A 7 0.76 -1.44 -8.37
C HIS A 7 1.62 -0.63 -9.35
N THR A 8 2.92 -0.91 -9.45
CA THR A 8 3.81 -0.25 -10.42
C THR A 8 3.32 -0.43 -11.87
N ALA A 9 2.88 -1.64 -12.24
CA ALA A 9 2.37 -1.87 -13.59
C ALA A 9 1.05 -1.11 -13.85
N LEU A 10 0.14 -1.05 -12.86
CA LEU A 10 -1.12 -0.31 -12.96
C LEU A 10 -0.90 1.22 -12.93
N GLU A 11 0.06 1.70 -12.16
CA GLU A 11 0.48 3.10 -12.17
C GLU A 11 0.96 3.52 -13.55
N ARG A 12 1.95 2.78 -14.10
CA ARG A 12 2.56 3.06 -15.41
C ARG A 12 1.59 2.87 -16.58
N LEU A 13 0.52 2.10 -16.40
CA LEU A 13 -0.51 1.92 -17.41
C LEU A 13 -1.13 3.26 -17.82
N PHE A 14 -1.26 4.19 -16.89
CA PHE A 14 -1.83 5.51 -17.16
C PHE A 14 -0.87 6.49 -17.85
N ASP A 15 0.41 6.14 -18.01
CA ASP A 15 1.35 6.89 -18.87
C ASP A 15 1.09 6.63 -20.36
N LEU A 16 0.42 5.52 -20.66
CA LEU A 16 0.07 5.18 -22.03
C LEU A 16 -1.18 5.95 -22.49
N PRO A 17 -1.28 6.22 -23.82
CA PRO A 17 -2.51 6.70 -24.42
C PRO A 17 -3.69 5.77 -24.09
N ALA A 18 -4.89 6.33 -23.93
CA ALA A 18 -6.08 5.60 -23.46
C ALA A 18 -6.35 4.30 -24.25
N GLN A 19 -6.19 4.33 -25.58
CA GLN A 19 -6.40 3.18 -26.48
C GLN A 19 -5.34 2.09 -26.32
N GLU A 20 -4.19 2.39 -25.72
CA GLU A 20 -3.09 1.45 -25.49
C GLU A 20 -3.13 0.80 -24.11
N ARG A 21 -4.06 1.23 -23.24
CA ARG A 21 -4.23 0.69 -21.88
C ARG A 21 -4.95 -0.65 -21.92
N THR A 22 -4.21 -1.68 -22.25
CA THR A 22 -4.69 -3.04 -22.46
C THR A 22 -4.07 -4.02 -21.47
N ILE A 23 -4.65 -5.22 -21.35
CA ILE A 23 -4.03 -6.32 -20.58
C ILE A 23 -2.63 -6.63 -21.10
N ALA A 24 -2.42 -6.59 -22.43
CA ALA A 24 -1.12 -6.88 -23.04
C ALA A 24 -0.08 -5.83 -22.62
N SER A 25 -0.43 -4.56 -22.68
CA SER A 25 0.45 -3.47 -22.25
C SER A 25 0.77 -3.58 -20.74
N THR A 26 -0.23 -3.92 -19.92
CA THR A 26 -0.02 -4.09 -18.47
C THR A 26 0.91 -5.26 -18.15
N LYS A 27 0.82 -6.36 -18.90
CA LYS A 27 1.76 -7.48 -18.78
C LYS A 27 3.19 -7.06 -19.12
N HIS A 28 3.35 -6.27 -20.17
CA HIS A 28 4.65 -5.73 -20.57
C HIS A 28 5.24 -4.82 -19.47
N LEU A 29 4.45 -3.89 -18.94
CA LEU A 29 4.85 -3.01 -17.84
C LEU A 29 5.21 -3.79 -16.56
N PHE A 30 4.48 -4.86 -16.25
CA PHE A 30 4.84 -5.75 -15.17
C PHE A 30 6.19 -6.45 -15.40
N SER A 31 6.45 -6.92 -16.63
CA SER A 31 7.74 -7.52 -16.97
C SER A 31 8.89 -6.52 -16.80
N GLN A 32 8.69 -5.28 -17.20
CA GLN A 32 9.68 -4.22 -17.00
C GLN A 32 9.95 -3.98 -15.51
N ALA A 33 8.90 -3.81 -14.71
CA ALA A 33 9.04 -3.64 -13.25
C ALA A 33 9.72 -4.85 -12.58
N TRP A 34 9.43 -6.07 -13.05
CA TRP A 34 10.11 -7.28 -12.60
C TRP A 34 11.61 -7.26 -12.89
N LEU A 35 12.01 -6.88 -14.10
CA LEU A 35 13.42 -6.79 -14.49
C LEU A 35 14.17 -5.69 -13.73
N GLU A 36 13.54 -4.55 -13.50
CA GLU A 36 14.09 -3.48 -12.66
C GLU A 36 14.31 -3.94 -11.24
N LEU A 37 13.31 -4.60 -10.63
CA LEU A 37 13.45 -5.14 -9.27
C LEU A 37 14.57 -6.19 -9.18
N ALA A 38 14.74 -7.01 -10.24
CA ALA A 38 15.78 -8.02 -10.30
C ALA A 38 17.20 -7.45 -10.19
N VAL A 39 17.39 -6.21 -10.59
CA VAL A 39 18.69 -5.52 -10.51
C VAL A 39 18.94 -4.95 -9.10
N ILE A 40 17.89 -4.46 -8.42
CA ILE A 40 18.04 -3.66 -7.19
C ILE A 40 17.75 -4.44 -5.91
N ASP A 41 16.99 -5.54 -5.98
CA ASP A 41 16.54 -6.28 -4.79
C ASP A 41 16.60 -7.81 -5.00
N ALA A 42 17.81 -8.37 -5.02
CA ALA A 42 17.99 -9.82 -5.12
C ALA A 42 17.31 -10.64 -4.00
N PRO A 43 17.31 -10.21 -2.71
CA PRO A 43 16.54 -10.88 -1.67
C PRO A 43 15.04 -10.88 -1.95
N GLY A 44 14.50 -9.77 -2.44
CA GLY A 44 13.10 -9.64 -2.81
C GLY A 44 12.70 -10.55 -3.97
N ILE A 45 13.53 -10.64 -4.98
CA ILE A 45 13.36 -11.57 -6.10
C ILE A 45 13.37 -13.02 -5.59
N SER A 46 14.32 -13.38 -4.72
CA SER A 46 14.39 -14.71 -4.12
C SER A 46 13.06 -15.08 -3.42
N ALA A 47 12.54 -14.18 -2.59
CA ALA A 47 11.27 -14.38 -1.92
C ALA A 47 10.09 -14.56 -2.90
N LEU A 48 10.06 -13.80 -4.00
CA LEU A 48 9.04 -13.92 -5.04
C LEU A 48 9.13 -15.21 -5.83
N LEU A 49 10.34 -15.67 -6.14
CA LEU A 49 10.57 -16.96 -6.82
C LEU A 49 10.09 -18.13 -5.96
N ILE A 50 10.39 -18.11 -4.66
CA ILE A 50 9.95 -19.11 -3.69
C ILE A 50 8.40 -19.13 -3.60
N ASP A 51 7.76 -17.96 -3.41
CA ASP A 51 6.29 -17.83 -3.38
C ASP A 51 5.65 -18.36 -4.67
N ALA A 52 6.30 -18.12 -5.79
CA ALA A 52 5.88 -18.58 -7.10
C ALA A 52 6.18 -20.07 -7.36
N LYS A 53 6.86 -20.77 -6.45
CA LYS A 53 7.34 -22.14 -6.63
C LYS A 53 8.21 -22.31 -7.89
N LEU A 54 9.07 -21.32 -8.13
CA LEU A 54 10.09 -21.33 -9.17
C LEU A 54 11.46 -21.59 -8.54
N PRO A 55 12.48 -22.01 -9.33
CA PRO A 55 13.85 -22.13 -8.85
C PRO A 55 14.32 -20.84 -8.19
N ASN A 56 14.91 -20.94 -7.00
CA ASN A 56 15.43 -19.77 -6.27
C ASN A 56 16.80 -19.37 -6.84
N GLU A 57 16.80 -18.77 -8.01
CA GLU A 57 17.99 -18.31 -8.74
C GLU A 57 17.82 -16.83 -9.11
N PRO A 58 18.00 -15.87 -8.16
CA PRO A 58 17.76 -14.45 -8.39
C PRO A 58 18.56 -13.86 -9.56
N THR A 59 19.76 -14.37 -9.81
CA THR A 59 20.62 -13.95 -10.95
C THR A 59 20.04 -14.29 -12.31
N ARG A 60 19.08 -15.23 -12.37
CA ARG A 60 18.37 -15.64 -13.57
C ARG A 60 16.93 -15.13 -13.61
N ALA A 61 16.61 -14.12 -12.81
CA ALA A 61 15.25 -13.59 -12.69
C ALA A 61 14.62 -13.22 -14.06
N ALA A 62 15.40 -12.76 -15.01
CA ALA A 62 14.93 -12.44 -16.35
C ALA A 62 14.31 -13.65 -17.07
N GLU A 63 14.82 -14.86 -16.85
CA GLU A 63 14.31 -16.10 -17.45
C GLU A 63 12.93 -16.48 -16.89
N PHE A 64 12.58 -15.97 -15.69
CA PHE A 64 11.31 -16.24 -15.03
C PHE A 64 10.25 -15.17 -15.28
N ALA A 65 10.57 -14.11 -16.01
CA ALA A 65 9.65 -12.98 -16.24
C ALA A 65 8.31 -13.45 -16.82
N GLU A 66 8.32 -14.29 -17.84
CA GLU A 66 7.10 -14.83 -18.48
C GLU A 66 6.29 -15.71 -17.52
N ALA A 67 6.96 -16.55 -16.72
CA ALA A 67 6.31 -17.36 -15.70
C ALA A 67 5.65 -16.49 -14.62
N MET A 68 6.28 -15.39 -14.22
CA MET A 68 5.71 -14.42 -13.28
C MET A 68 4.51 -13.70 -13.88
N VAL A 69 4.58 -13.27 -15.14
CA VAL A 69 3.43 -12.68 -15.86
C VAL A 69 2.26 -13.65 -15.88
N THR A 70 2.50 -14.92 -16.20
CA THR A 70 1.45 -15.95 -16.23
C THR A 70 0.75 -16.08 -14.86
N LYS A 71 1.52 -15.98 -13.75
CA LYS A 71 0.97 -16.08 -12.38
C LYS A 71 0.11 -14.90 -11.98
N ILE A 72 0.39 -13.70 -12.49
CA ILE A 72 -0.39 -12.49 -12.14
C ILE A 72 -1.49 -12.18 -13.16
N GLU A 73 -1.50 -12.84 -14.31
CA GLU A 73 -2.48 -12.59 -15.37
C GLU A 73 -3.94 -12.65 -14.89
N PRO A 74 -4.37 -13.61 -14.04
CA PRO A 74 -5.72 -13.60 -13.51
C PRO A 74 -6.07 -12.31 -12.76
N LEU A 75 -5.13 -11.73 -12.02
CA LEU A 75 -5.33 -10.47 -11.28
C LEU A 75 -5.47 -9.29 -12.25
N LEU A 76 -4.66 -9.25 -13.30
CA LEU A 76 -4.77 -8.22 -14.34
C LEU A 76 -6.11 -8.33 -15.07
N LYS A 77 -6.55 -9.55 -15.44
CA LYS A 77 -7.88 -9.75 -16.04
C LYS A 77 -8.99 -9.23 -15.15
N THR A 78 -8.89 -9.49 -13.85
CA THR A 78 -9.84 -8.98 -12.86
C THR A 78 -9.87 -7.45 -12.83
N TYR A 79 -8.71 -6.79 -12.89
CA TYR A 79 -8.66 -5.32 -12.94
C TYR A 79 -9.48 -4.78 -14.13
N PHE A 80 -9.30 -5.33 -15.33
CA PHE A 80 -10.02 -4.91 -16.54
C PHE A 80 -11.52 -5.30 -16.54
N VAL A 81 -11.95 -6.18 -15.65
CA VAL A 81 -13.38 -6.44 -15.37
C VAL A 81 -13.95 -5.40 -14.41
N LEU A 82 -13.18 -5.01 -13.39
CA LEU A 82 -13.61 -4.04 -12.37
C LEU A 82 -13.64 -2.61 -12.89
N GLU A 83 -12.71 -2.24 -13.80
CA GLU A 83 -12.60 -0.90 -14.36
C GLU A 83 -12.16 -0.94 -15.83
N ASP A 84 -12.55 0.07 -16.57
CA ASP A 84 -12.06 0.35 -17.92
C ASP A 84 -11.04 1.50 -17.87
N PRO A 85 -9.72 1.20 -17.85
CA PRO A 85 -8.69 2.22 -17.73
C PRO A 85 -8.63 3.18 -18.91
N SER A 86 -9.19 2.80 -20.09
CA SER A 86 -9.24 3.68 -21.25
C SER A 86 -10.15 4.89 -21.05
N ARG A 87 -11.08 4.80 -20.09
CA ARG A 87 -12.05 5.84 -19.75
C ARG A 87 -11.66 6.66 -18.52
N LEU A 88 -10.53 6.35 -17.90
CA LEU A 88 -10.06 7.01 -16.68
C LEU A 88 -8.93 7.99 -17.00
N SER A 89 -8.91 9.08 -16.27
CA SER A 89 -7.80 10.06 -16.27
C SER A 89 -7.49 10.37 -14.81
N PRO A 90 -6.60 9.62 -14.16
CA PRO A 90 -6.24 9.87 -12.77
C PRO A 90 -5.72 11.30 -12.56
N HIS A 91 -6.14 11.93 -11.48
CA HIS A 91 -5.61 13.22 -11.05
C HIS A 91 -4.19 13.07 -10.49
N ALA A 92 -3.96 11.99 -9.72
CA ALA A 92 -2.64 11.62 -9.21
C ALA A 92 -2.52 10.10 -9.08
N ARG A 93 -1.26 9.60 -9.07
CA ARG A 93 -0.90 8.19 -8.90
C ARG A 93 0.31 8.10 -7.99
N GLU A 94 0.38 7.03 -7.15
CA GLU A 94 1.44 6.84 -6.14
C GLU A 94 1.75 8.15 -5.39
N MET A 95 0.66 8.86 -5.06
CA MET A 95 0.74 10.21 -4.50
C MET A 95 1.27 10.15 -3.08
N ALA A 96 2.47 10.69 -2.87
CA ALA A 96 3.00 10.87 -1.54
C ALA A 96 2.16 11.90 -0.76
N VAL A 97 1.72 11.53 0.44
CA VAL A 97 1.03 12.42 1.37
C VAL A 97 1.81 12.47 2.68
N ALA A 98 2.00 13.68 3.19
CA ALA A 98 2.57 13.92 4.52
C ALA A 98 1.86 15.12 5.14
N VAL A 99 1.30 14.95 6.32
CA VAL A 99 0.55 16.03 6.99
C VAL A 99 0.72 15.93 8.50
N GLU A 100 0.92 17.07 9.13
CA GLU A 100 0.94 17.18 10.59
C GLU A 100 -0.50 17.17 11.13
N ILE A 101 -0.80 16.25 12.05
CA ILE A 101 -2.11 16.09 12.69
C ILE A 101 -2.11 16.48 14.16
N ALA A 102 -0.94 16.65 14.76
CA ALA A 102 -0.72 17.23 16.08
C ALA A 102 0.69 17.80 16.14
N GLU A 103 0.97 18.67 17.10
CA GLU A 103 2.27 19.32 17.26
C GLU A 103 3.41 18.29 17.26
N GLY A 104 4.33 18.44 16.30
CA GLY A 104 5.47 17.55 16.09
C GLY A 104 5.09 16.10 15.72
N PHE A 105 3.87 15.88 15.21
CA PHE A 105 3.44 14.56 14.79
C PHE A 105 2.76 14.56 13.42
N SER A 106 3.47 14.02 12.45
CA SER A 106 3.00 13.89 11.07
C SER A 106 2.64 12.44 10.75
N ILE A 107 1.59 12.29 9.94
CA ILE A 107 1.26 11.04 9.26
C ILE A 107 1.71 11.12 7.81
N ARG A 108 2.11 9.99 7.23
CA ARG A 108 2.58 9.93 5.85
C ARG A 108 2.21 8.59 5.20
N GLY A 109 2.10 8.60 3.88
CA GLY A 109 1.81 7.41 3.09
C GLY A 109 1.80 7.71 1.61
N PHE A 110 1.44 6.70 0.82
CA PHE A 110 1.26 6.81 -0.61
C PHE A 110 -0.15 6.36 -0.97
N ILE A 111 -0.85 7.19 -1.75
CA ILE A 111 -2.17 6.87 -2.28
C ILE A 111 -1.97 6.31 -3.69
N ASP A 112 -2.40 5.07 -3.94
CA ASP A 112 -2.19 4.40 -5.22
C ASP A 112 -2.75 5.21 -6.38
N ARG A 113 -3.99 5.73 -6.25
CA ARG A 113 -4.62 6.56 -7.27
C ARG A 113 -5.65 7.53 -6.68
N VAL A 114 -5.62 8.75 -7.18
CA VAL A 114 -6.64 9.77 -6.94
C VAL A 114 -7.32 10.10 -8.26
N ASP A 115 -8.63 9.97 -8.31
CA ASP A 115 -9.44 10.39 -9.45
C ASP A 115 -10.23 11.65 -9.09
N LYS A 116 -10.37 12.56 -10.05
CA LYS A 116 -11.18 13.76 -9.92
C LYS A 116 -12.27 13.76 -10.97
N ALA A 117 -13.51 13.80 -10.53
CA ALA A 117 -14.67 13.91 -11.43
C ALA A 117 -14.75 15.31 -12.06
N PRO A 118 -15.43 15.49 -13.20
CA PRO A 118 -15.61 16.81 -13.83
C PRO A 118 -16.22 17.86 -12.90
N ALA A 119 -17.06 17.45 -11.96
CA ALA A 119 -17.67 18.33 -10.96
C ALA A 119 -16.78 18.54 -9.71
N GLY A 120 -15.53 18.05 -9.73
CA GLY A 120 -14.53 18.27 -8.69
C GLY A 120 -14.45 17.20 -7.61
N GLN A 121 -15.42 16.29 -7.52
CA GLN A 121 -15.42 15.26 -6.47
C GLN A 121 -14.21 14.33 -6.58
N ILE A 122 -13.61 14.03 -5.44
CA ILE A 122 -12.42 13.19 -5.33
C ILE A 122 -12.82 11.75 -4.98
N ARG A 123 -12.21 10.80 -5.67
CA ARG A 123 -12.21 9.37 -5.33
C ARG A 123 -10.78 8.91 -5.04
N ILE A 124 -10.56 8.33 -3.88
CA ILE A 124 -9.30 7.65 -3.53
C ILE A 124 -9.46 6.17 -3.82
N VAL A 125 -8.54 5.60 -4.59
CA VAL A 125 -8.54 4.19 -5.00
C VAL A 125 -7.28 3.50 -4.52
N ASP A 126 -7.43 2.29 -4.00
CA ASP A 126 -6.32 1.42 -3.58
C ASP A 126 -6.52 0.01 -4.16
N TYR A 127 -5.44 -0.58 -4.67
CA TYR A 127 -5.43 -1.89 -5.28
C TYR A 127 -5.02 -2.96 -4.27
N LYS A 128 -5.80 -4.03 -4.17
CA LYS A 128 -5.49 -5.17 -3.32
C LYS A 128 -5.32 -6.43 -4.17
N SER A 129 -4.10 -6.96 -4.23
CA SER A 129 -3.81 -8.20 -4.97
C SER A 129 -4.43 -9.45 -4.32
N GLY A 130 -4.86 -9.35 -3.06
CA GLY A 130 -5.55 -10.42 -2.32
C GLY A 130 -7.05 -10.48 -2.63
N LYS A 131 -7.73 -11.38 -1.90
CA LYS A 131 -9.20 -11.47 -1.89
C LYS A 131 -9.79 -10.49 -0.89
N ALA A 132 -11.01 -10.05 -1.15
CA ALA A 132 -11.78 -9.28 -0.18
C ALA A 132 -11.94 -10.07 1.13
N PRO A 133 -11.81 -9.42 2.29
CA PRO A 133 -12.11 -10.05 3.57
C PRO A 133 -13.58 -10.45 3.62
N ARG A 134 -13.90 -11.42 4.47
CA ARG A 134 -15.30 -11.76 4.75
C ARG A 134 -16.00 -10.56 5.38
N ALA A 135 -17.31 -10.46 5.16
CA ALA A 135 -18.14 -9.42 5.77
C ALA A 135 -17.88 -9.30 7.28
N GLY A 136 -17.64 -8.08 7.76
CA GLY A 136 -17.29 -7.79 9.14
C GLY A 136 -15.79 -7.81 9.47
N PHE A 137 -14.91 -8.18 8.53
CA PHE A 137 -13.45 -8.17 8.70
C PHE A 137 -12.74 -7.08 7.87
N GLU A 138 -13.49 -6.14 7.30
CA GLU A 138 -12.98 -5.04 6.47
C GLU A 138 -12.27 -3.94 7.28
N SER A 139 -12.32 -4.00 8.62
CA SER A 139 -11.89 -2.90 9.51
C SER A 139 -10.46 -2.43 9.28
N SER A 140 -9.54 -3.34 8.98
CA SER A 140 -8.12 -3.00 8.73
C SER A 140 -7.95 -2.26 7.40
N ALA A 141 -8.56 -2.76 6.32
CA ALA A 141 -8.49 -2.14 5.01
C ALA A 141 -9.21 -0.77 5.01
N MET A 142 -10.37 -0.69 5.66
CA MET A 142 -11.09 0.57 5.83
C MET A 142 -10.35 1.58 6.70
N PHE A 143 -9.58 1.13 7.70
CA PHE A 143 -8.72 2.03 8.46
C PHE A 143 -7.66 2.68 7.57
N GLN A 144 -7.00 1.92 6.70
CA GLN A 144 -6.04 2.45 5.73
C GLN A 144 -6.70 3.48 4.80
N MET A 145 -7.90 3.18 4.28
CA MET A 145 -8.60 4.11 3.39
C MET A 145 -9.01 5.41 4.11
N ARG A 146 -9.51 5.31 5.35
CA ARG A 146 -9.82 6.49 6.17
C ARG A 146 -8.57 7.27 6.54
N PHE A 147 -7.44 6.61 6.73
CA PHE A 147 -6.15 7.27 6.93
C PHE A 147 -5.76 8.12 5.72
N TYR A 148 -5.88 7.60 4.50
CA TYR A 148 -5.62 8.38 3.29
C TYR A 148 -6.62 9.51 3.09
N ALA A 149 -7.90 9.28 3.39
CA ALA A 149 -8.92 10.30 3.34
C ALA A 149 -8.67 11.43 4.37
N LEU A 150 -8.22 11.08 5.57
CA LEU A 150 -7.81 12.04 6.60
C LEU A 150 -6.62 12.88 6.12
N ALA A 151 -5.57 12.22 5.58
CA ALA A 151 -4.40 12.92 5.05
C ALA A 151 -4.78 13.88 3.92
N TRP A 152 -5.61 13.44 2.98
CA TRP A 152 -6.16 14.27 1.91
C TRP A 152 -6.93 15.48 2.46
N TRP A 153 -7.86 15.23 3.37
CA TRP A 153 -8.67 16.29 3.98
C TRP A 153 -7.83 17.33 4.70
N ARG A 154 -6.84 16.90 5.48
CA ARG A 154 -5.93 17.84 6.18
C ARG A 154 -5.05 18.64 5.23
N LEU A 155 -4.69 18.11 4.07
CA LEU A 155 -3.90 18.79 3.06
C LEU A 155 -4.71 19.78 2.21
N THR A 156 -5.95 19.39 1.84
CA THR A 156 -6.74 20.12 0.85
C THR A 156 -7.93 20.88 1.44
N GLY A 157 -8.36 20.54 2.65
CA GLY A 157 -9.61 21.03 3.24
C GLY A 157 -10.87 20.31 2.73
N GLU A 158 -10.76 19.40 1.76
CA GLU A 158 -11.89 18.73 1.13
C GLU A 158 -11.94 17.24 1.54
N ILE A 159 -13.13 16.78 1.94
CA ILE A 159 -13.34 15.34 2.22
C ILE A 159 -13.54 14.62 0.87
N PRO A 160 -12.80 13.53 0.60
CA PRO A 160 -13.04 12.73 -0.61
C PRO A 160 -14.48 12.21 -0.65
N ALA A 161 -15.12 12.30 -1.81
CA ALA A 161 -16.51 11.82 -1.98
C ALA A 161 -16.60 10.29 -1.94
N MET A 162 -15.50 9.58 -2.27
CA MET A 162 -15.49 8.11 -2.30
C MET A 162 -14.12 7.54 -2.00
N LEU A 163 -14.10 6.45 -1.24
CA LEU A 163 -12.98 5.55 -1.03
C LEU A 163 -13.30 4.23 -1.71
N GLN A 164 -12.39 3.71 -2.53
CA GLN A 164 -12.62 2.49 -3.29
C GLN A 164 -11.43 1.52 -3.17
N LEU A 165 -11.70 0.31 -2.70
CA LEU A 165 -10.76 -0.81 -2.68
C LEU A 165 -11.10 -1.76 -3.82
N LEU A 166 -10.12 -2.07 -4.67
CA LEU A 166 -10.27 -3.02 -5.76
C LEU A 166 -9.53 -4.32 -5.41
N TYR A 167 -10.28 -5.34 -5.06
CA TYR A 167 -9.76 -6.67 -4.70
C TYR A 167 -9.58 -7.53 -5.96
N LEU A 168 -8.39 -7.52 -6.52
CA LEU A 168 -8.06 -8.22 -7.76
C LEU A 168 -8.13 -9.75 -7.60
N GLY A 169 -7.90 -10.27 -6.39
CA GLY A 169 -7.92 -11.70 -6.10
C GLY A 169 -9.33 -12.31 -5.98
N SER A 170 -10.39 -11.50 -5.90
CA SER A 170 -11.78 -11.98 -5.77
C SER A 170 -12.77 -11.27 -6.71
N ASN A 171 -12.32 -10.36 -7.57
CA ASN A 171 -13.17 -9.58 -8.47
C ASN A 171 -14.24 -8.78 -7.71
N GLU A 172 -13.84 -8.12 -6.63
CA GLU A 172 -14.74 -7.35 -5.78
C GLU A 172 -14.24 -5.91 -5.62
N ALA A 173 -15.18 -4.97 -5.58
CA ALA A 173 -14.92 -3.57 -5.28
C ALA A 173 -15.69 -3.16 -4.02
N LEU A 174 -14.96 -2.75 -2.99
CA LEU A 174 -15.56 -2.16 -1.80
C LEU A 174 -15.55 -0.63 -1.94
N ARG A 175 -16.70 0.00 -1.80
CA ARG A 175 -16.87 1.46 -1.87
C ARG A 175 -17.40 2.00 -0.56
N TYR A 176 -16.92 3.18 -0.19
CA TYR A 176 -17.32 3.85 1.04
C TYR A 176 -17.31 5.37 0.83
N GLU A 177 -18.35 6.03 1.30
CA GLU A 177 -18.46 7.49 1.30
C GLU A 177 -18.11 7.99 2.71
N PRO A 178 -16.91 8.55 2.92
CA PRO A 178 -16.50 9.00 4.24
C PRO A 178 -17.25 10.27 4.63
N VAL A 179 -17.57 10.36 5.93
CA VAL A 179 -18.07 11.58 6.53
C VAL A 179 -17.04 12.16 7.50
N GLU A 180 -17.15 13.44 7.82
CA GLU A 180 -16.19 14.14 8.71
C GLU A 180 -15.96 13.38 10.02
N GLN A 181 -17.02 12.85 10.62
CA GLN A 181 -16.92 12.10 11.88
C GLN A 181 -16.04 10.86 11.78
N ASP A 182 -16.03 10.17 10.63
CA ASP A 182 -15.15 9.02 10.40
C ASP A 182 -13.68 9.42 10.43
N LEU A 183 -13.36 10.58 9.86
CA LEU A 183 -12.01 11.10 9.76
C LEU A 183 -11.52 11.59 11.13
N LEU A 184 -12.37 12.28 11.87
CA LEU A 184 -12.09 12.68 13.25
C LEU A 184 -11.86 11.46 14.16
N ASN A 185 -12.70 10.43 14.06
CA ASN A 185 -12.51 9.18 14.79
C ASN A 185 -11.20 8.47 14.43
N THR A 186 -10.84 8.53 13.15
CA THR A 186 -9.57 7.94 12.65
C THR A 186 -8.37 8.70 13.21
N GLU A 187 -8.42 10.03 13.22
CA GLU A 187 -7.40 10.89 13.82
C GLU A 187 -7.21 10.60 15.31
N GLN A 188 -8.29 10.53 16.08
CA GLN A 188 -8.24 10.17 17.50
C GLN A 188 -7.62 8.79 17.73
N LYS A 189 -7.96 7.83 16.88
CA LYS A 189 -7.35 6.49 16.94
C LYS A 189 -5.85 6.51 16.66
N ILE A 190 -5.40 7.30 15.68
CA ILE A 190 -3.96 7.46 15.37
C ILE A 190 -3.23 8.12 16.53
N LEU A 191 -3.79 9.19 17.12
CA LEU A 191 -3.23 9.85 18.29
C LEU A 191 -3.14 8.91 19.50
N GLY A 192 -4.16 8.07 19.70
CA GLY A 192 -4.13 7.03 20.73
C GLY A 192 -3.04 5.99 20.51
N ILE A 193 -2.79 5.58 19.24
CA ILE A 193 -1.69 4.68 18.91
C ILE A 193 -0.33 5.37 19.18
N ARG A 194 -0.16 6.65 18.83
CA ARG A 194 1.04 7.42 19.17
C ARG A 194 1.33 7.38 20.66
N THR A 195 0.32 7.69 21.49
CA THR A 195 0.45 7.65 22.94
C THR A 195 0.88 6.29 23.46
N GLN A 196 0.28 5.20 22.94
CA GLN A 196 0.67 3.83 23.31
C GLN A 196 2.11 3.51 22.91
N ILE A 197 2.57 3.98 21.74
CA ILE A 197 3.96 3.80 21.31
C ILE A 197 4.91 4.56 22.24
N GLN A 198 4.62 5.82 22.56
CA GLN A 198 5.42 6.62 23.46
C GLN A 198 5.53 5.98 24.86
N GLN A 199 4.43 5.45 25.37
CA GLN A 199 4.43 4.71 26.62
C GLN A 199 5.26 3.44 26.54
N ALA A 200 5.13 2.66 25.44
CA ALA A 200 5.89 1.44 25.24
C ALA A 200 7.41 1.68 25.08
N VAL A 201 7.81 2.83 24.57
CA VAL A 201 9.23 3.24 24.53
C VAL A 201 9.82 3.36 25.93
N VAL A 202 9.04 3.83 26.91
CA VAL A 202 9.48 4.00 28.31
C VAL A 202 9.33 2.69 29.09
N GLU A 203 8.21 1.98 28.94
CA GLU A 203 7.86 0.80 29.74
C GLU A 203 8.36 -0.53 29.12
N GLY A 204 8.76 -0.50 27.84
CA GLY A 204 9.12 -1.67 27.05
C GLY A 204 7.98 -2.17 26.14
N PHE A 205 8.36 -2.83 25.05
CA PHE A 205 7.43 -3.45 24.12
C PHE A 205 7.15 -4.89 24.53
N HIS A 206 5.97 -5.15 25.06
CA HIS A 206 5.56 -6.48 25.47
C HIS A 206 4.96 -7.28 24.30
N PRO A 207 5.45 -8.51 24.04
CA PRO A 207 4.91 -9.35 22.99
C PRO A 207 3.47 -9.78 23.31
N LYS A 208 2.61 -9.78 22.29
CA LYS A 208 1.23 -10.31 22.37
C LYS A 208 1.14 -11.62 21.59
N PRO A 209 1.22 -12.79 22.24
CA PRO A 209 1.16 -14.08 21.56
C PRO A 209 -0.13 -14.24 20.75
N SER A 210 0.01 -14.78 19.55
CA SER A 210 -1.09 -15.05 18.64
C SER A 210 -0.80 -16.29 17.81
N ARG A 211 -1.77 -16.76 17.02
CA ARG A 211 -1.59 -17.87 16.08
C ARG A 211 -0.54 -17.55 14.99
N LEU A 212 -0.23 -16.29 14.76
CA LEU A 212 0.77 -15.87 13.79
C LEU A 212 2.21 -15.99 14.31
N CYS A 213 2.40 -16.19 15.60
CA CYS A 213 3.74 -16.30 16.19
C CYS A 213 4.56 -17.49 15.62
N GLY A 214 3.89 -18.59 15.22
CA GLY A 214 4.57 -19.72 14.57
C GLY A 214 5.19 -19.37 13.19
N TRP A 215 4.84 -18.25 12.60
CA TRP A 215 5.31 -17.76 11.30
C TRP A 215 6.17 -16.49 11.43
N CYS A 216 6.48 -16.11 12.66
CA CYS A 216 7.20 -14.87 12.96
C CYS A 216 8.71 -15.07 12.72
N SER A 217 9.29 -14.28 11.86
CA SER A 217 10.74 -14.29 11.57
C SER A 217 11.59 -13.82 12.75
N TYR A 218 10.98 -13.19 13.77
CA TYR A 218 11.65 -12.68 14.96
C TYR A 218 11.48 -13.59 16.19
N GLN A 219 10.96 -14.81 16.02
CA GLN A 219 10.65 -15.72 17.12
C GLN A 219 11.87 -15.99 18.02
N GLN A 220 13.06 -16.12 17.41
CA GLN A 220 14.32 -16.36 18.15
C GLN A 220 14.76 -15.19 19.04
N LEU A 221 14.31 -13.97 18.73
CA LEU A 221 14.59 -12.76 19.51
C LEU A 221 13.45 -12.43 20.49
N CYS A 222 12.34 -13.13 20.41
CA CYS A 222 11.14 -12.81 21.17
C CYS A 222 11.21 -13.34 22.60
N PRO A 223 11.04 -12.50 23.64
CA PRO A 223 11.04 -12.93 25.04
C PRO A 223 10.02 -14.02 25.35
N GLN A 224 8.88 -14.03 24.64
CA GLN A 224 7.85 -15.06 24.79
C GLN A 224 8.34 -16.47 24.43
N TYR A 225 9.41 -16.58 23.65
CA TYR A 225 10.05 -17.85 23.25
C TYR A 225 11.44 -18.00 23.85
N GLY A 226 11.76 -17.20 24.91
CA GLY A 226 13.07 -17.28 25.60
C GLY A 226 14.19 -16.51 24.88
N GLY A 227 13.87 -15.75 23.85
CA GLY A 227 14.84 -14.90 23.15
C GLY A 227 15.12 -13.60 23.90
N THR A 228 16.25 -12.97 23.55
CA THR A 228 16.61 -11.64 24.03
C THR A 228 16.50 -10.65 22.88
N PRO A 229 15.60 -9.65 22.96
CA PRO A 229 15.52 -8.62 21.94
C PRO A 229 16.78 -7.75 21.98
N PRO A 230 17.20 -7.20 20.81
CA PRO A 230 18.28 -6.21 20.81
C PRO A 230 17.88 -4.97 21.61
N GLU A 231 18.86 -4.25 22.13
CA GLU A 231 18.63 -2.95 22.74
C GLU A 231 18.00 -1.98 21.74
N LEU A 232 17.05 -1.19 22.19
CA LEU A 232 16.48 -0.14 21.37
C LEU A 232 17.56 0.92 21.08
N PRO A 233 17.68 1.40 19.85
CA PRO A 233 18.60 2.50 19.57
C PRO A 233 18.18 3.74 20.36
N PRO A 234 19.12 4.63 20.70
CA PRO A 234 18.82 5.88 21.40
C PRO A 234 17.72 6.66 20.66
N THR A 235 16.78 7.24 21.40
CA THR A 235 15.66 8.00 20.83
C THR A 235 16.09 9.16 19.93
N ASP A 236 17.25 9.74 20.20
CA ASP A 236 17.86 10.82 19.42
C ASP A 236 18.26 10.36 18.00
N SER A 237 18.43 9.05 17.79
CA SER A 237 18.71 8.45 16.46
C SER A 237 17.45 8.20 15.62
N TRP A 238 16.27 8.46 16.18
CA TRP A 238 14.97 8.30 15.51
C TRP A 238 14.53 9.57 14.77
N GLU A 239 15.50 10.45 14.47
CA GLU A 239 15.22 11.65 13.69
C GLU A 239 14.51 11.29 12.39
N SER A 240 13.40 11.96 12.19
CA SER A 240 12.60 11.88 11.00
C SER A 240 13.48 12.08 9.75
N THR A 241 13.57 11.07 8.90
CA THR A 241 14.00 11.30 7.52
C THR A 241 13.07 12.38 6.97
N SER A 242 13.60 13.58 6.77
CA SER A 242 12.87 14.71 6.23
C SER A 242 12.36 14.33 4.84
N PHE A 243 11.06 14.07 4.75
CA PHE A 243 10.39 14.02 3.46
C PHE A 243 10.16 15.46 3.04
N GLU A 244 10.72 15.86 1.92
CA GLU A 244 10.33 17.10 1.26
C GLU A 244 8.82 17.06 1.04
N THR A 245 8.13 18.00 1.63
CA THR A 245 6.70 18.23 1.41
C THR A 245 6.55 18.62 -0.05
N LEU A 246 5.99 17.74 -0.87
CA LEU A 246 5.58 18.08 -2.22
C LEU A 246 4.51 19.19 -2.10
N ASN A 247 4.89 20.40 -2.45
CA ASN A 247 3.97 21.53 -2.54
C ASN A 247 2.95 21.26 -3.65
N LEU A 248 1.71 20.97 -3.27
CA LEU A 248 0.56 20.82 -4.18
C LEU A 248 0.10 22.15 -4.81
N SER A 249 0.87 23.24 -4.64
CA SER A 249 0.50 24.59 -5.12
C SER A 249 0.87 24.88 -6.57
N GLU A 250 1.48 23.94 -7.30
CA GLU A 250 1.84 24.13 -8.71
C GLU A 250 1.35 22.97 -9.59
N SER A 251 0.04 22.97 -9.88
CA SER A 251 -0.50 22.29 -11.07
C SER A 251 -1.94 22.71 -11.35
#